data_a723445baf971d5ba5d06993ce1d1464
#
_entry.id   a723445baf971d5ba5d06993ce1d1464
#
_cell.length_a   1.000
_cell.length_b   1.000
_cell.length_c   1.000
_cell.angle_alpha   90.00
_cell.angle_beta   90.00
_cell.angle_gamma   90.00
#
_symmetry.space_group_name_H-M   'P 1'
#
loop_
_entity.id
_entity.type
_entity.pdbx_description
1 polymer ?
#
loop_
_entity_poly.entity_id
_entity_poly.type
_entity_poly.pdbx_seq_one_letter_code
_entity_poly.pdbx_strand_id
1 'polypeptide(L)'
;MSASPAKKTNTQSKMKVTDEVVIEISNMNKWFGHFHVLRDIDLIVNKGERIVICGPSGSGKSTLIRCINRLEEHQKGIIKVDGVELNDDVKKIDKIRSEVGMVFQSFNLFPHLTALENCTLAPVWVRKFPKKDADEIAMKYLEIVKIPEQALKYPGQLSGGQQQRVAIARALCMEPKIMLFDEPTSALDPEMIKEVLDTMIELAEDGMTMIVVTHEMGFASKVANRVIFMDEGQIIEQNSPKEFFNNPKSDRTKLFLSQIIDH
;
A
#
# COMPACT_ATOMS: atom_id res chain seq x y z
N MET A 1 -25.19 2.94 -43.59
CA MET A 1 -24.98 2.48 -42.22
C MET A 1 -23.49 2.62 -41.92
N SER A 2 -23.09 3.72 -41.30
CA SER A 2 -21.68 4.02 -41.01
C SER A 2 -21.38 3.64 -39.57
N ALA A 3 -20.47 2.70 -39.39
CA ALA A 3 -19.98 2.29 -38.08
C ALA A 3 -19.12 3.40 -37.48
N SER A 4 -19.50 3.89 -36.30
CA SER A 4 -18.75 4.85 -35.50
C SER A 4 -17.49 4.17 -34.94
N PRO A 5 -16.29 4.77 -35.02
CA PRO A 5 -15.10 4.16 -34.46
C PRO A 5 -15.13 4.26 -32.92
N ALA A 6 -14.98 3.11 -32.26
CA ALA A 6 -14.80 3.01 -30.80
C ALA A 6 -13.60 3.88 -30.38
N LYS A 7 -13.83 4.82 -29.47
CA LYS A 7 -12.79 5.60 -28.80
C LYS A 7 -11.89 4.65 -28.01
N LYS A 8 -10.68 4.41 -28.47
CA LYS A 8 -9.59 3.85 -27.67
C LYS A 8 -9.27 4.86 -26.58
N THR A 9 -9.76 4.64 -25.40
CA THR A 9 -9.39 5.40 -24.21
C THR A 9 -7.91 5.20 -23.93
N ASN A 10 -7.19 6.31 -23.86
CA ASN A 10 -5.75 6.39 -23.75
C ASN A 10 -5.30 5.98 -22.34
N THR A 11 -5.14 4.67 -22.11
CA THR A 11 -4.76 4.06 -20.82
C THR A 11 -3.34 4.45 -20.38
N GLN A 12 -2.50 4.91 -21.30
CA GLN A 12 -1.11 5.30 -21.01
C GLN A 12 -0.96 6.61 -20.23
N SER A 13 -2.00 7.47 -20.13
CA SER A 13 -1.89 8.75 -19.42
C SER A 13 -2.05 8.63 -17.90
N LYS A 14 -2.67 7.57 -17.40
CA LYS A 14 -2.96 7.37 -15.97
C LYS A 14 -1.79 6.83 -15.14
N MET A 15 -0.84 6.12 -15.74
CA MET A 15 0.30 5.48 -15.06
C MET A 15 1.55 6.35 -14.93
N LYS A 16 1.48 7.65 -15.19
CA LYS A 16 2.68 8.49 -15.25
C LYS A 16 3.16 8.89 -13.86
N VAL A 17 4.37 8.45 -13.50
CA VAL A 17 5.12 8.99 -12.37
C VAL A 17 5.49 10.45 -12.67
N THR A 18 5.29 11.34 -11.70
CA THR A 18 5.65 12.76 -11.80
C THR A 18 6.88 13.06 -10.96
N ASP A 19 7.45 14.26 -11.10
CA ASP A 19 8.58 14.72 -10.25
C ASP A 19 8.12 15.28 -8.90
N GLU A 20 6.82 15.26 -8.61
CA GLU A 20 6.24 15.71 -7.33
C GLU A 20 6.57 14.70 -6.23
N VAL A 21 7.39 15.10 -5.25
CA VAL A 21 7.75 14.26 -4.10
C VAL A 21 6.59 14.24 -3.11
N VAL A 22 6.07 13.05 -2.82
CA VAL A 22 4.97 12.84 -1.86
C VAL A 22 5.42 12.19 -0.54
N ILE A 23 6.56 11.49 -0.53
CA ILE A 23 7.21 11.03 0.70
C ILE A 23 8.71 11.31 0.59
N GLU A 24 9.25 11.92 1.64
CA GLU A 24 10.69 12.14 1.82
C GLU A 24 11.10 11.60 3.18
N ILE A 25 12.02 10.67 3.21
CA ILE A 25 12.64 10.11 4.42
C ILE A 25 14.13 10.39 4.34
N SER A 26 14.69 11.03 5.38
CA SER A 26 16.10 11.39 5.44
C SER A 26 16.72 10.91 6.74
N ASN A 27 17.73 10.06 6.63
CA ASN A 27 18.54 9.51 7.73
C ASN A 27 17.66 9.00 8.89
N MET A 28 16.58 8.28 8.57
CA MET A 28 15.61 7.84 9.55
C MET A 28 16.12 6.60 10.28
N ASN A 29 16.00 6.65 11.61
CA ASN A 29 16.40 5.57 12.49
C ASN A 29 15.29 5.25 13.49
N LYS A 30 15.03 3.96 13.72
CA LYS A 30 14.01 3.46 14.63
C LYS A 30 14.57 2.42 15.57
N TRP A 31 14.26 2.58 16.86
CA TRP A 31 14.56 1.58 17.90
C TRP A 31 13.28 1.09 18.59
N PHE A 32 13.30 -0.18 18.98
CA PHE A 32 12.40 -0.74 20.00
C PHE A 32 13.24 -1.06 21.24
N GLY A 33 13.15 -0.21 22.27
CA GLY A 33 14.06 -0.26 23.41
C GLY A 33 15.51 -0.08 22.95
N HIS A 34 16.35 -1.10 23.14
CA HIS A 34 17.75 -1.10 22.70
C HIS A 34 17.96 -1.69 21.31
N PHE A 35 16.95 -2.31 20.72
CA PHE A 35 17.06 -2.96 19.41
C PHE A 35 16.89 -1.95 18.28
N HIS A 36 17.94 -1.77 17.45
CA HIS A 36 17.97 -0.84 16.33
C HIS A 36 17.37 -1.53 15.09
N VAL A 37 16.10 -1.25 14.82
CA VAL A 37 15.30 -1.93 13.79
C VAL A 37 15.48 -1.32 12.42
N LEU A 38 15.54 0.03 12.33
CA LEU A 38 15.77 0.72 11.05
C LEU A 38 16.99 1.63 11.21
N ARG A 39 17.90 1.56 10.23
CA ARG A 39 19.22 2.18 10.30
C ARG A 39 19.46 3.02 9.06
N ASP A 40 19.57 4.35 9.29
CA ASP A 40 19.96 5.32 8.27
C ASP A 40 19.14 5.18 6.96
N ILE A 41 17.81 5.13 7.10
CA ILE A 41 16.92 4.98 5.95
C ILE A 41 16.76 6.32 5.24
N ASP A 42 17.10 6.32 3.95
CA ASP A 42 16.84 7.39 3.01
C ASP A 42 15.90 6.89 1.90
N LEU A 43 14.77 7.58 1.68
CA LEU A 43 13.80 7.19 0.67
C LEU A 43 13.03 8.41 0.16
N ILE A 44 12.95 8.54 -1.16
CA ILE A 44 12.09 9.51 -1.83
C ILE A 44 11.04 8.75 -2.64
N VAL A 45 9.79 9.15 -2.54
CA VAL A 45 8.67 8.59 -3.31
C VAL A 45 7.98 9.69 -4.08
N ASN A 46 7.85 9.50 -5.37
CA ASN A 46 7.17 10.43 -6.27
C ASN A 46 5.70 10.07 -6.44
N LYS A 47 4.88 11.07 -6.75
CA LYS A 47 3.45 10.88 -7.03
C LYS A 47 3.24 9.95 -8.24
N GLY A 48 2.36 8.97 -8.07
CA GLY A 48 2.10 7.91 -9.04
C GLY A 48 3.17 6.82 -9.06
N GLU A 49 4.21 6.89 -8.20
CA GLU A 49 5.21 5.85 -8.10
C GLU A 49 4.69 4.63 -7.33
N ARG A 50 4.99 3.45 -7.82
CA ARG A 50 4.67 2.17 -7.21
C ARG A 50 5.96 1.51 -6.79
N ILE A 51 6.17 1.46 -5.48
CA ILE A 51 7.35 0.86 -4.86
C ILE A 51 6.96 -0.47 -4.24
N VAL A 52 7.72 -1.52 -4.55
CA VAL A 52 7.62 -2.79 -3.84
C VAL A 52 8.84 -2.94 -2.94
N ILE A 53 8.60 -3.26 -1.68
CA ILE A 53 9.64 -3.54 -0.68
C ILE A 53 9.63 -5.04 -0.38
N CYS A 54 10.77 -5.70 -0.59
CA CYS A 54 10.97 -7.12 -0.29
C CYS A 54 12.20 -7.33 0.60
N GLY A 55 12.36 -8.54 1.11
CA GLY A 55 13.46 -8.92 2.00
C GLY A 55 13.04 -9.94 3.05
N PRO A 56 13.97 -10.52 3.80
CA PRO A 56 13.67 -11.55 4.81
C PRO A 56 12.75 -11.02 5.93
N SER A 57 12.10 -11.96 6.63
CA SER A 57 11.33 -11.62 7.84
C SER A 57 12.22 -10.95 8.87
N GLY A 58 11.70 -9.94 9.56
CA GLY A 58 12.47 -9.17 10.54
C GLY A 58 13.41 -8.11 9.97
N SER A 59 13.50 -7.92 8.64
CA SER A 59 14.36 -6.90 8.04
C SER A 59 13.88 -5.45 8.21
N GLY A 60 12.72 -5.22 8.85
CA GLY A 60 12.22 -3.87 9.16
C GLY A 60 11.17 -3.32 8.17
N LYS A 61 10.75 -4.05 7.13
CA LYS A 61 9.82 -3.60 6.07
C LYS A 61 8.52 -3.02 6.61
N SER A 62 7.80 -3.80 7.43
CA SER A 62 6.54 -3.36 8.05
C SER A 62 6.74 -2.17 8.97
N THR A 63 7.85 -2.15 9.72
CA THR A 63 8.20 -1.02 10.58
C THR A 63 8.43 0.25 9.77
N LEU A 64 9.12 0.15 8.63
CA LEU A 64 9.37 1.28 7.74
C LEU A 64 8.06 1.93 7.27
N ILE A 65 7.14 1.15 6.71
CA ILE A 65 5.88 1.72 6.21
C ILE A 65 4.98 2.22 7.33
N ARG A 66 5.03 1.62 8.53
CA ARG A 66 4.31 2.10 9.72
C ARG A 66 4.88 3.39 10.30
N CYS A 67 6.14 3.72 10.02
CA CYS A 67 6.70 5.02 10.37
C CYS A 67 6.14 6.13 9.47
N ILE A 68 5.78 5.85 8.20
CA ILE A 68 5.26 6.84 7.24
C ILE A 68 3.93 7.46 7.69
N ASN A 69 3.04 6.68 8.34
CA ASN A 69 1.76 7.16 8.85
C ASN A 69 1.75 7.35 10.38
N ARG A 70 2.94 7.31 11.02
CA ARG A 70 3.13 7.44 12.45
C ARG A 70 2.35 6.41 13.30
N LEU A 71 2.15 5.22 12.79
CA LEU A 71 1.76 4.07 13.63
C LEU A 71 2.95 3.60 14.47
N GLU A 72 4.16 3.79 13.95
CA GLU A 72 5.40 3.64 14.68
C GLU A 72 6.17 4.95 14.70
N GLU A 73 6.73 5.32 15.85
CA GLU A 73 7.53 6.52 16.02
C GLU A 73 9.00 6.25 15.71
N HIS A 74 9.59 7.03 14.80
CA HIS A 74 11.04 7.04 14.62
C HIS A 74 11.70 7.97 15.65
N GLN A 75 12.95 7.71 16.01
CA GLN A 75 13.66 8.48 17.02
C GLN A 75 14.69 9.44 16.45
N LYS A 76 15.18 9.20 15.21
CA LYS A 76 16.10 10.10 14.51
C LYS A 76 15.72 10.22 13.04
N GLY A 77 16.17 11.30 12.41
CA GLY A 77 15.89 11.59 11.02
C GLY A 77 14.61 12.37 10.82
N ILE A 78 14.22 12.53 9.57
CA ILE A 78 13.06 13.33 9.17
C ILE A 78 12.19 12.47 8.24
N ILE A 79 10.88 12.50 8.46
CA ILE A 79 9.88 11.97 7.51
C ILE A 79 8.95 13.12 7.16
N LYS A 80 8.79 13.38 5.85
CA LYS A 80 7.77 14.28 5.32
C LYS A 80 6.81 13.52 4.42
N VAL A 81 5.53 13.78 4.57
CA VAL A 81 4.47 13.23 3.73
C VAL A 81 3.63 14.38 3.20
N ASP A 82 3.52 14.46 1.87
CA ASP A 82 2.83 15.57 1.18
C ASP A 82 3.32 16.95 1.68
N GLY A 83 4.64 17.11 1.83
CA GLY A 83 5.31 18.31 2.33
C GLY A 83 5.13 18.56 3.84
N VAL A 84 4.40 17.73 4.57
CA VAL A 84 4.17 17.87 6.02
C VAL A 84 5.14 16.98 6.78
N GLU A 85 5.98 17.59 7.62
CA GLU A 85 6.91 16.86 8.48
C GLU A 85 6.19 16.17 9.64
N LEU A 86 6.45 14.87 9.79
CA LEU A 86 5.97 14.04 10.91
C LEU A 86 6.73 14.41 12.19
N ASN A 87 5.99 14.95 13.14
CA ASN A 87 6.45 15.25 14.50
C ASN A 87 5.33 14.93 15.51
N ASP A 88 5.45 15.39 16.75
CA ASP A 88 4.46 15.12 17.82
C ASP A 88 3.18 15.98 17.72
N ASP A 89 3.05 16.80 16.70
CA ASP A 89 1.83 17.60 16.47
C ASP A 89 0.68 16.70 15.99
N VAL A 90 -0.29 16.47 16.87
CA VAL A 90 -1.46 15.62 16.63
C VAL A 90 -2.23 16.06 15.37
N LYS A 91 -2.36 17.37 15.12
CA LYS A 91 -3.08 17.88 13.93
C LYS A 91 -2.38 17.51 12.63
N LYS A 92 -1.05 17.51 12.64
CA LYS A 92 -0.26 17.08 11.48
C LYS A 92 -0.38 15.58 11.26
N ILE A 93 -0.35 14.79 12.34
CA ILE A 93 -0.54 13.33 12.28
C ILE A 93 -1.91 13.01 11.70
N ASP A 94 -2.98 13.64 12.19
CA ASP A 94 -4.34 13.41 11.70
C ASP A 94 -4.47 13.79 10.22
N LYS A 95 -3.86 14.91 9.81
CA LYS A 95 -3.81 15.31 8.39
C LYS A 95 -3.14 14.25 7.54
N ILE A 96 -1.96 13.77 7.95
CA ILE A 96 -1.23 12.73 7.21
C ILE A 96 -2.03 11.44 7.15
N ARG A 97 -2.60 10.98 8.27
CA ARG A 97 -3.42 9.75 8.31
C ARG A 97 -4.68 9.84 7.47
N SER A 98 -5.19 11.04 7.20
CA SER A 98 -6.31 11.22 6.28
C SER A 98 -5.91 11.12 4.80
N GLU A 99 -4.65 11.38 4.46
CA GLU A 99 -4.11 11.35 3.10
C GLU A 99 -3.36 10.04 2.77
N VAL A 100 -3.10 9.19 3.78
CA VAL A 100 -2.37 7.94 3.64
C VAL A 100 -3.25 6.77 4.07
N GLY A 101 -3.73 6.01 3.11
CA GLY A 101 -4.45 4.75 3.36
C GLY A 101 -3.48 3.64 3.73
N MET A 102 -3.90 2.75 4.63
CA MET A 102 -3.10 1.59 5.01
C MET A 102 -3.94 0.32 5.05
N VAL A 103 -3.39 -0.72 4.43
CA VAL A 103 -3.94 -2.08 4.41
C VAL A 103 -2.93 -3.00 5.09
N PHE A 104 -3.41 -3.77 6.07
CA PHE A 104 -2.58 -4.62 6.91
C PHE A 104 -2.62 -6.08 6.45
N GLN A 105 -1.68 -6.87 6.93
CA GLN A 105 -1.65 -8.32 6.78
C GLN A 105 -2.91 -8.98 7.36
N SER A 106 -3.31 -8.59 8.56
CA SER A 106 -4.61 -8.94 9.14
C SER A 106 -5.61 -7.90 8.70
N PHE A 107 -6.78 -8.31 8.26
CA PHE A 107 -7.79 -7.43 7.64
C PHE A 107 -8.24 -6.27 8.54
N ASN A 108 -8.21 -6.48 9.86
CA ASN A 108 -8.55 -5.49 10.89
C ASN A 108 -9.92 -4.85 10.68
N LEU A 109 -10.89 -5.63 10.18
CA LEU A 109 -12.26 -5.19 10.07
C LEU A 109 -12.94 -5.21 11.43
N PHE A 110 -13.84 -4.25 11.65
CA PHE A 110 -14.70 -4.24 12.82
C PHE A 110 -15.74 -5.36 12.71
N PRO A 111 -15.69 -6.39 13.55
CA PRO A 111 -16.51 -7.60 13.37
C PRO A 111 -18.01 -7.38 13.60
N HIS A 112 -18.37 -6.32 14.31
CA HIS A 112 -19.76 -5.90 14.62
C HIS A 112 -20.35 -4.94 13.60
N LEU A 113 -19.60 -4.57 12.56
CA LEU A 113 -20.03 -3.71 11.44
C LEU A 113 -20.07 -4.53 10.15
N THR A 114 -21.04 -4.24 9.28
CA THR A 114 -21.09 -4.78 7.92
C THR A 114 -19.92 -4.29 7.08
N ALA A 115 -19.71 -4.86 5.90
CA ALA A 115 -18.69 -4.39 4.95
C ALA A 115 -18.88 -2.92 4.60
N LEU A 116 -20.13 -2.51 4.31
CA LEU A 116 -20.48 -1.12 4.03
C LEU A 116 -20.18 -0.20 5.21
N GLU A 117 -20.59 -0.59 6.42
CA GLU A 117 -20.32 0.20 7.63
C GLU A 117 -18.85 0.31 7.97
N ASN A 118 -18.04 -0.74 7.75
CA ASN A 118 -16.58 -0.67 7.84
C ASN A 118 -16.00 0.39 6.89
N CYS A 119 -16.54 0.51 5.68
CA CYS A 119 -16.10 1.47 4.68
C CYS A 119 -16.56 2.90 4.99
N THR A 120 -17.74 3.10 5.56
CA THR A 120 -18.34 4.44 5.79
C THR A 120 -17.90 5.08 7.09
N LEU A 121 -17.38 4.31 8.06
CA LEU A 121 -17.06 4.82 9.40
C LEU A 121 -16.10 6.02 9.35
N ALA A 122 -14.96 5.87 8.68
CA ALA A 122 -13.95 6.92 8.62
C ALA A 122 -14.40 8.16 7.79
N PRO A 123 -15.00 8.03 6.61
CA PRO A 123 -15.60 9.14 5.89
C PRO A 123 -16.57 9.97 6.73
N VAL A 124 -17.47 9.33 7.48
CA VAL A 124 -18.43 10.03 8.34
C VAL A 124 -17.75 10.71 9.54
N TRP A 125 -16.89 9.98 10.26
CA TRP A 125 -16.33 10.49 11.51
C TRP A 125 -15.14 11.44 11.32
N VAL A 126 -14.29 11.20 10.33
CA VAL A 126 -13.06 11.96 10.08
C VAL A 126 -13.30 13.06 9.05
N ARG A 127 -13.82 12.71 7.85
CA ARG A 127 -14.08 13.66 6.76
C ARG A 127 -15.38 14.45 6.98
N LYS A 128 -16.23 14.05 7.96
CA LYS A 128 -17.53 14.67 8.25
C LYS A 128 -18.51 14.62 7.08
N PHE A 129 -18.40 13.62 6.23
CA PHE A 129 -19.34 13.43 5.13
C PHE A 129 -20.73 13.06 5.66
N PRO A 130 -21.82 13.55 5.03
CA PRO A 130 -23.16 13.03 5.27
C PRO A 130 -23.21 11.52 5.06
N LYS A 131 -24.00 10.81 5.87
CA LYS A 131 -24.08 9.33 5.79
C LYS A 131 -24.40 8.86 4.38
N LYS A 132 -25.31 9.53 3.66
CA LYS A 132 -25.69 9.20 2.29
C LYS A 132 -24.50 9.25 1.34
N ASP A 133 -23.70 10.33 1.39
CA ASP A 133 -22.55 10.51 0.51
C ASP A 133 -21.46 9.46 0.83
N ALA A 134 -21.27 9.16 2.12
CA ALA A 134 -20.35 8.11 2.56
C ALA A 134 -20.80 6.72 2.06
N ASP A 135 -22.09 6.42 2.06
CA ASP A 135 -22.62 5.16 1.55
C ASP A 135 -22.42 5.04 0.02
N GLU A 136 -22.64 6.13 -0.73
CA GLU A 136 -22.41 6.17 -2.18
C GLU A 136 -20.91 5.96 -2.50
N ILE A 137 -20.01 6.61 -1.78
CA ILE A 137 -18.56 6.43 -1.91
C ILE A 137 -18.16 4.99 -1.59
N ALA A 138 -18.68 4.44 -0.48
CA ALA A 138 -18.37 3.08 -0.08
C ALA A 138 -18.85 2.04 -1.10
N MET A 139 -20.06 2.18 -1.63
CA MET A 139 -20.57 1.30 -2.68
C MET A 139 -19.71 1.38 -3.95
N LYS A 140 -19.31 2.58 -4.38
CA LYS A 140 -18.37 2.76 -5.51
C LYS A 140 -17.07 1.98 -5.30
N TYR A 141 -16.46 2.06 -4.10
CA TYR A 141 -15.21 1.35 -3.85
C TYR A 141 -15.41 -0.16 -3.66
N LEU A 142 -16.55 -0.61 -3.13
CA LEU A 142 -16.92 -2.03 -3.12
C LEU A 142 -17.09 -2.59 -4.54
N GLU A 143 -17.61 -1.79 -5.50
CA GLU A 143 -17.67 -2.14 -6.92
C GLU A 143 -16.27 -2.24 -7.53
N ILE A 144 -15.37 -1.27 -7.26
CA ILE A 144 -13.98 -1.29 -7.73
C ILE A 144 -13.25 -2.56 -7.26
N VAL A 145 -13.44 -2.96 -5.99
CA VAL A 145 -12.86 -4.19 -5.48
C VAL A 145 -13.70 -5.45 -5.78
N LYS A 146 -14.76 -5.33 -6.60
CA LYS A 146 -15.59 -6.43 -7.15
C LYS A 146 -16.32 -7.28 -6.10
N ILE A 147 -16.85 -6.64 -5.07
CA ILE A 147 -17.66 -7.29 -4.02
C ILE A 147 -18.87 -6.43 -3.56
N PRO A 148 -19.58 -5.70 -4.44
CA PRO A 148 -20.69 -4.87 -4.01
C PRO A 148 -21.84 -5.67 -3.38
N GLU A 149 -22.04 -6.93 -3.79
CA GLU A 149 -23.05 -7.84 -3.25
C GLU A 149 -22.77 -8.28 -1.81
N GLN A 150 -21.56 -8.04 -1.32
CA GLN A 150 -21.16 -8.35 0.06
C GLN A 150 -21.40 -7.18 1.04
N ALA A 151 -21.89 -6.03 0.57
CA ALA A 151 -21.99 -4.78 1.34
C ALA A 151 -22.67 -4.94 2.71
N LEU A 152 -23.72 -5.75 2.79
CA LEU A 152 -24.51 -5.95 4.01
C LEU A 152 -24.04 -7.13 4.87
N LYS A 153 -22.99 -7.84 4.48
CA LYS A 153 -22.45 -8.96 5.26
C LYS A 153 -21.45 -8.48 6.33
N TYR A 154 -21.41 -9.21 7.42
CA TYR A 154 -20.41 -9.04 8.47
C TYR A 154 -19.11 -9.75 8.12
N PRO A 155 -17.94 -9.33 8.66
CA PRO A 155 -16.65 -9.95 8.37
C PRO A 155 -16.62 -11.46 8.53
N GLY A 156 -17.27 -12.01 9.56
CA GLY A 156 -17.35 -13.47 9.78
C GLY A 156 -18.13 -14.26 8.72
N GLN A 157 -18.83 -13.58 7.80
CA GLN A 157 -19.58 -14.18 6.68
C GLN A 157 -18.80 -14.07 5.35
N LEU A 158 -17.60 -13.48 5.38
CA LEU A 158 -16.76 -13.23 4.22
C LEU A 158 -15.54 -14.15 4.21
N SER A 159 -15.13 -14.59 3.01
CA SER A 159 -13.83 -15.26 2.84
C SER A 159 -12.67 -14.33 3.17
N GLY A 160 -11.46 -14.86 3.41
CA GLY A 160 -10.28 -14.05 3.67
C GLY A 160 -10.00 -13.03 2.55
N GLY A 161 -10.08 -13.46 1.29
CA GLY A 161 -9.90 -12.57 0.14
C GLY A 161 -10.98 -11.48 0.03
N GLN A 162 -12.24 -11.80 0.40
CA GLN A 162 -13.31 -10.81 0.47
C GLN A 162 -13.06 -9.81 1.61
N GLN A 163 -12.65 -10.29 2.79
CA GLN A 163 -12.30 -9.41 3.91
C GLN A 163 -11.15 -8.46 3.55
N GLN A 164 -10.12 -8.95 2.86
CA GLN A 164 -9.00 -8.12 2.41
C GLN A 164 -9.46 -7.07 1.39
N ARG A 165 -10.32 -7.44 0.45
CA ARG A 165 -10.89 -6.47 -0.49
C ARG A 165 -11.77 -5.43 0.20
N VAL A 166 -12.52 -5.78 1.24
CA VAL A 166 -13.22 -4.80 2.09
C VAL A 166 -12.22 -3.89 2.80
N ALA A 167 -11.09 -4.41 3.31
CA ALA A 167 -10.06 -3.59 3.94
C ALA A 167 -9.41 -2.61 2.95
N ILE A 168 -9.21 -3.01 1.69
CA ILE A 168 -8.75 -2.13 0.60
C ILE A 168 -9.81 -1.05 0.32
N ALA A 169 -11.09 -1.44 0.12
CA ALA A 169 -12.19 -0.50 -0.12
C ALA A 169 -12.32 0.51 1.03
N ARG A 170 -12.24 0.05 2.28
CA ARG A 170 -12.26 0.91 3.47
C ARG A 170 -11.16 1.97 3.44
N ALA A 171 -9.94 1.60 3.07
CA ALA A 171 -8.84 2.55 2.96
C ALA A 171 -9.07 3.56 1.83
N LEU A 172 -9.59 3.10 0.68
CA LEU A 172 -9.90 3.94 -0.48
C LEU A 172 -11.06 4.91 -0.24
N CYS A 173 -12.03 4.58 0.65
CA CYS A 173 -13.14 5.47 1.00
C CYS A 173 -12.70 6.79 1.65
N MET A 174 -11.47 6.86 2.14
CA MET A 174 -10.87 8.11 2.60
C MET A 174 -10.28 8.95 1.45
N GLU A 175 -10.33 8.47 0.20
CA GLU A 175 -9.73 9.10 -0.98
C GLU A 175 -8.27 9.52 -0.76
N PRO A 176 -7.41 8.57 -0.32
CA PRO A 176 -6.04 8.86 0.04
C PRO A 176 -5.18 9.17 -1.19
N LYS A 177 -4.14 9.98 -1.02
CA LYS A 177 -3.13 10.25 -2.05
C LYS A 177 -2.11 9.12 -2.18
N ILE A 178 -1.89 8.36 -1.11
CA ILE A 178 -0.89 7.30 -1.00
C ILE A 178 -1.53 6.09 -0.34
N MET A 179 -1.26 4.90 -0.88
CA MET A 179 -1.67 3.63 -0.30
C MET A 179 -0.45 2.84 0.18
N LEU A 180 -0.48 2.42 1.43
CA LEU A 180 0.52 1.54 2.04
C LEU A 180 -0.10 0.15 2.21
N PHE A 181 0.62 -0.88 1.77
CA PHE A 181 0.20 -2.28 1.90
C PHE A 181 1.26 -3.06 2.68
N ASP A 182 0.87 -3.62 3.82
CA ASP A 182 1.74 -4.43 4.69
C ASP A 182 1.40 -5.91 4.52
N GLU A 183 2.08 -6.60 3.61
CA GLU A 183 1.90 -8.01 3.29
C GLU A 183 0.41 -8.41 3.07
N PRO A 184 -0.30 -7.77 2.14
CA PRO A 184 -1.75 -7.87 2.01
C PRO A 184 -2.27 -9.27 1.63
N THR A 185 -1.40 -10.19 1.23
CA THR A 185 -1.75 -11.55 0.79
C THR A 185 -1.29 -12.64 1.73
N SER A 186 -0.45 -12.35 2.72
CA SER A 186 0.22 -13.37 3.55
C SER A 186 -0.71 -14.16 4.49
N ALA A 187 -1.92 -13.62 4.76
CA ALA A 187 -2.94 -14.30 5.57
C ALA A 187 -4.01 -15.00 4.71
N LEU A 188 -3.77 -15.16 3.39
CA LEU A 188 -4.75 -15.71 2.44
C LEU A 188 -4.33 -17.06 1.92
N ASP A 189 -5.34 -17.88 1.61
CA ASP A 189 -5.15 -19.11 0.85
C ASP A 189 -4.73 -18.77 -0.61
N PRO A 190 -3.92 -19.60 -1.27
CA PRO A 190 -3.42 -19.36 -2.63
C PRO A 190 -4.49 -19.00 -3.67
N GLU A 191 -5.68 -19.59 -3.55
CA GLU A 191 -6.80 -19.33 -4.45
C GLU A 191 -7.33 -17.89 -4.35
N MET A 192 -7.19 -17.26 -3.16
CA MET A 192 -7.69 -15.91 -2.89
C MET A 192 -6.66 -14.82 -3.20
N ILE A 193 -5.38 -15.16 -3.25
CA ILE A 193 -4.27 -14.21 -3.50
C ILE A 193 -4.47 -13.47 -4.82
N LYS A 194 -4.83 -14.21 -5.87
CA LYS A 194 -5.00 -13.66 -7.20
C LYS A 194 -6.03 -12.51 -7.25
N GLU A 195 -7.18 -12.67 -6.62
CA GLU A 195 -8.24 -11.64 -6.63
C GLU A 195 -7.81 -10.34 -5.95
N VAL A 196 -7.03 -10.44 -4.87
CA VAL A 196 -6.47 -9.29 -4.15
C VAL A 196 -5.40 -8.60 -4.99
N LEU A 197 -4.48 -9.38 -5.60
CA LEU A 197 -3.44 -8.85 -6.47
C LEU A 197 -4.03 -8.18 -7.73
N ASP A 198 -5.04 -8.77 -8.34
CA ASP A 198 -5.73 -8.18 -9.51
C ASP A 198 -6.35 -6.82 -9.14
N THR A 199 -6.97 -6.70 -7.95
CA THR A 199 -7.46 -5.41 -7.43
C THR A 199 -6.33 -4.39 -7.27
N MET A 200 -5.20 -4.80 -6.71
CA MET A 200 -4.04 -3.90 -6.53
C MET A 200 -3.42 -3.49 -7.87
N ILE A 201 -3.44 -4.36 -8.88
CA ILE A 201 -3.00 -4.04 -10.25
C ILE A 201 -3.89 -2.96 -10.85
N GLU A 202 -5.22 -3.08 -10.74
CA GLU A 202 -6.16 -2.08 -11.23
C GLU A 202 -5.94 -0.70 -10.59
N LEU A 203 -5.70 -0.66 -9.27
CA LEU A 203 -5.36 0.58 -8.56
C LEU A 203 -4.04 1.19 -9.06
N ALA A 204 -3.05 0.36 -9.35
CA ALA A 204 -1.77 0.78 -9.92
C ALA A 204 -1.94 1.35 -11.34
N GLU A 205 -2.78 0.72 -12.17
CA GLU A 205 -3.12 1.18 -13.52
C GLU A 205 -3.90 2.51 -13.50
N ASP A 206 -4.68 2.76 -12.46
CA ASP A 206 -5.35 4.04 -12.23
C ASP A 206 -4.42 5.16 -11.73
N GLY A 207 -3.13 4.86 -11.51
CA GLY A 207 -2.09 5.84 -11.15
C GLY A 207 -1.96 6.12 -9.66
N MET A 208 -2.48 5.22 -8.81
CA MET A 208 -2.33 5.33 -7.36
C MET A 208 -0.85 5.26 -6.95
N THR A 209 -0.41 6.20 -6.09
CA THR A 209 0.89 6.10 -5.43
C THR A 209 0.85 5.00 -4.38
N MET A 210 1.75 4.02 -4.47
CA MET A 210 1.69 2.82 -3.63
C MET A 210 3.06 2.43 -3.10
N ILE A 211 3.11 2.05 -1.82
CA ILE A 211 4.24 1.28 -1.25
C ILE A 211 3.67 -0.06 -0.78
N VAL A 212 4.22 -1.14 -1.29
CA VAL A 212 3.72 -2.50 -1.05
C VAL A 212 4.85 -3.35 -0.48
N VAL A 213 4.70 -3.80 0.75
CA VAL A 213 5.53 -4.86 1.32
C VAL A 213 4.92 -6.19 0.90
N THR A 214 5.64 -7.02 0.18
CA THR A 214 5.12 -8.31 -0.29
C THR A 214 6.24 -9.30 -0.63
N HIS A 215 5.89 -10.59 -0.63
CA HIS A 215 6.69 -11.69 -1.15
C HIS A 215 6.25 -12.13 -2.56
N GLU A 216 5.25 -11.48 -3.13
CA GLU A 216 4.70 -11.79 -4.47
C GLU A 216 5.56 -11.17 -5.58
N MET A 217 6.66 -11.84 -5.96
CA MET A 217 7.63 -11.28 -6.92
C MET A 217 7.03 -11.15 -8.33
N GLY A 218 6.07 -11.98 -8.70
CA GLY A 218 5.33 -11.84 -9.96
C GLY A 218 4.53 -10.53 -10.03
N PHE A 219 3.90 -10.14 -8.93
CA PHE A 219 3.24 -8.84 -8.78
C PHE A 219 4.27 -7.70 -8.85
N ALA A 220 5.37 -7.80 -8.10
CA ALA A 220 6.43 -6.80 -8.11
C ALA A 220 6.97 -6.53 -9.51
N SER A 221 7.25 -7.60 -10.27
CA SER A 221 7.75 -7.50 -11.64
C SER A 221 6.76 -6.81 -12.60
N LYS A 222 5.45 -7.00 -12.40
CA LYS A 222 4.40 -6.47 -13.27
C LYS A 222 4.05 -5.01 -12.98
N VAL A 223 4.04 -4.61 -11.71
CA VAL A 223 3.42 -3.36 -11.25
C VAL A 223 4.42 -2.30 -10.82
N ALA A 224 5.55 -2.71 -10.22
CA ALA A 224 6.47 -1.77 -9.61
C ALA A 224 7.18 -0.88 -10.64
N ASN A 225 7.38 0.38 -10.27
CA ASN A 225 8.37 1.25 -10.93
C ASN A 225 9.76 1.01 -10.35
N ARG A 226 9.81 0.71 -9.04
CA ARG A 226 11.04 0.46 -8.29
C ARG A 226 10.82 -0.66 -7.28
N VAL A 227 11.80 -1.55 -7.17
CA VAL A 227 11.86 -2.60 -6.15
C VAL A 227 12.99 -2.24 -5.17
N ILE A 228 12.70 -2.35 -3.89
CA ILE A 228 13.63 -2.11 -2.78
C ILE A 228 13.83 -3.41 -2.02
N PHE A 229 15.08 -3.81 -1.88
CA PHE A 229 15.47 -4.93 -1.02
C PHE A 229 15.97 -4.41 0.32
N MET A 230 15.35 -4.86 1.40
CA MET A 230 15.74 -4.54 2.77
C MET A 230 16.31 -5.76 3.48
N ASP A 231 17.40 -5.56 4.21
CA ASP A 231 17.97 -6.55 5.11
C ASP A 231 18.60 -5.85 6.32
N GLU A 232 18.52 -6.48 7.50
CA GLU A 232 19.09 -5.97 8.77
C GLU A 232 18.75 -4.50 9.08
N GLY A 233 17.54 -4.06 8.71
CA GLY A 233 17.06 -2.69 8.97
C GLY A 233 17.59 -1.64 8.00
N GLN A 234 18.19 -2.01 6.90
CA GLN A 234 18.76 -1.10 5.90
C GLN A 234 18.20 -1.37 4.51
N ILE A 235 18.19 -0.35 3.66
CA ILE A 235 17.97 -0.50 2.22
C ILE A 235 19.30 -0.95 1.59
N ILE A 236 19.36 -2.20 1.16
CA ILE A 236 20.57 -2.80 0.58
C ILE A 236 20.67 -2.51 -0.92
N GLU A 237 19.53 -2.58 -1.62
CA GLU A 237 19.48 -2.35 -3.05
C GLU A 237 18.14 -1.78 -3.45
N GLN A 238 18.12 -0.89 -4.43
CA GLN A 238 16.91 -0.41 -5.08
C GLN A 238 17.14 -0.25 -6.57
N ASN A 239 16.21 -0.73 -7.38
CA ASN A 239 16.35 -0.71 -8.84
C ASN A 239 14.98 -0.81 -9.53
N SER A 240 14.95 -0.56 -10.86
CA SER A 240 13.80 -0.94 -11.67
C SER A 240 13.58 -2.46 -11.59
N PRO A 241 12.35 -2.97 -11.74
CA PRO A 241 12.08 -4.42 -11.68
C PRO A 241 12.98 -5.21 -12.63
N LYS A 242 13.17 -4.72 -13.85
CA LYS A 242 14.02 -5.39 -14.85
C LYS A 242 15.45 -5.57 -14.36
N GLU A 243 16.06 -4.51 -13.83
CA GLU A 243 17.44 -4.59 -13.31
C GLU A 243 17.51 -5.40 -12.01
N PHE A 244 16.52 -5.23 -11.14
CA PHE A 244 16.49 -5.91 -9.86
C PHE A 244 16.41 -7.44 -10.00
N PHE A 245 15.54 -7.94 -10.89
CA PHE A 245 15.34 -9.39 -11.07
C PHE A 245 16.37 -10.04 -11.99
N ASN A 246 16.85 -9.32 -13.03
CA ASN A 246 17.76 -9.92 -14.02
C ASN A 246 19.24 -9.64 -13.74
N ASN A 247 19.56 -8.56 -13.04
CA ASN A 247 20.93 -8.12 -12.79
C ASN A 247 21.12 -7.52 -11.39
N PRO A 248 20.76 -8.29 -10.30
CA PRO A 248 20.93 -7.82 -8.94
C PRO A 248 22.41 -7.54 -8.64
N LYS A 249 22.69 -6.42 -7.99
CA LYS A 249 24.06 -5.97 -7.73
C LYS A 249 24.62 -6.52 -6.43
N SER A 250 23.81 -6.51 -5.36
CA SER A 250 24.19 -6.99 -4.05
C SER A 250 24.19 -8.52 -3.99
N ASP A 251 25.22 -9.12 -3.39
CA ASP A 251 25.26 -10.56 -3.18
C ASP A 251 24.14 -11.04 -2.23
N ARG A 252 23.72 -10.17 -1.29
CA ARG A 252 22.56 -10.45 -0.43
C ARG A 252 21.25 -10.49 -1.23
N THR A 253 21.08 -9.57 -2.19
CA THR A 253 19.94 -9.58 -3.10
C THR A 253 19.93 -10.85 -3.97
N LYS A 254 21.07 -11.24 -4.53
CA LYS A 254 21.21 -12.47 -5.33
C LYS A 254 20.82 -13.72 -4.53
N LEU A 255 21.33 -13.82 -3.30
CA LEU A 255 21.01 -14.94 -2.41
C LEU A 255 19.52 -14.98 -2.07
N PHE A 256 18.91 -13.83 -1.78
CA PHE A 256 17.48 -13.73 -1.49
C PHE A 256 16.63 -14.16 -2.69
N LEU A 257 16.96 -13.65 -3.88
CA LEU A 257 16.23 -13.98 -5.10
C LEU A 257 16.33 -15.46 -5.47
N SER A 258 17.51 -16.09 -5.32
CA SER A 258 17.67 -17.52 -5.59
C SER A 258 16.77 -18.39 -4.70
N GLN A 259 16.54 -17.98 -3.44
CA GLN A 259 15.67 -18.72 -2.52
C GLN A 259 14.16 -18.59 -2.84
N ILE A 260 13.74 -17.54 -3.56
CA ILE A 260 12.32 -17.30 -3.86
C ILE A 260 11.94 -17.72 -5.28
N ILE A 261 12.86 -17.61 -6.24
CA ILE A 261 12.59 -17.93 -7.65
C ILE A 261 12.70 -19.45 -7.91
N ASP A 262 13.45 -20.18 -7.10
CA ASP A 262 13.62 -21.64 -7.21
C ASP A 262 12.47 -22.43 -6.54
N HIS A 263 11.42 -21.77 -6.09
CA HIS A 263 10.17 -22.32 -5.56
C HIS A 263 8.97 -21.88 -6.39
#